data_8c65141c274ae2a5c044bb51689a6769
#
_entry.id   8c65141c274ae2a5c044bb51689a6769
#
_cell.length_a   1.000
_cell.length_b   1.000
_cell.length_c   1.000
_cell.angle_alpha   90.00
_cell.angle_beta   90.00
_cell.angle_gamma   90.00
#
_symmetry.space_group_name_H-M   'P 1'
#
loop_
_entity.id
_entity.type
_entity.pdbx_description
1 polymer ?
#
loop_
_entity_poly.entity_id
_entity_poly.type
_entity_poly.pdbx_seq_one_letter_code
_entity_poly.pdbx_strand_id
1 'polypeptide(L)'
;RDSTLAKRLDDEFWSQSKRGVWDVTGQLSRVAFDQLGVRTVAQDGEILIRIWEGDPESPTGFSVELIDAQALDLDYNAQLTNGNIIRMGVEMTPRRRPVAYHLFRESPNPYQGYAIGYSQTERVRVPASEILHVYLPYWVWGSRGVPWARTALRRLKMLGGYEEAAITAARMAAAKSAKYVANPD
;
A
#
# COMPACT_ATOMS: atom_id res chain seq x y z
N ARG A 1 -24.16 31.38 -11.89
CA ARG A 1 -23.60 30.40 -10.90
C ARG A 1 -23.86 30.93 -9.53
N ASP A 2 -24.49 30.15 -8.69
CA ASP A 2 -24.79 30.53 -7.30
C ASP A 2 -23.49 30.54 -6.48
N SER A 3 -22.92 31.72 -6.26
CA SER A 3 -21.67 31.91 -5.53
C SER A 3 -21.79 31.50 -4.05
N THR A 4 -22.99 31.57 -3.50
CA THR A 4 -23.29 31.21 -2.11
C THR A 4 -23.22 29.71 -1.90
N LEU A 5 -23.79 28.93 -2.85
CA LEU A 5 -23.72 27.46 -2.81
C LEU A 5 -22.29 26.97 -3.02
N ALA A 6 -21.56 27.57 -3.96
CA ALA A 6 -20.16 27.20 -4.20
C ALA A 6 -19.30 27.41 -2.93
N LYS A 7 -19.47 28.56 -2.25
CA LYS A 7 -18.74 28.84 -1.01
C LYS A 7 -19.09 27.85 0.11
N ARG A 8 -20.37 27.50 0.26
CA ARG A 8 -20.79 26.50 1.26
C ARG A 8 -20.18 25.14 0.97
N LEU A 9 -20.15 24.70 -0.28
CA LEU A 9 -19.53 23.44 -0.67
C LEU A 9 -18.02 23.44 -0.38
N ASP A 10 -17.32 24.54 -0.65
CA ASP A 10 -15.91 24.70 -0.32
C ASP A 10 -15.67 24.65 1.18
N ASP A 11 -16.47 25.36 1.96
CA ASP A 11 -16.34 25.39 3.42
C ASP A 11 -16.57 23.99 4.03
N GLU A 12 -17.58 23.26 3.56
CA GLU A 12 -17.86 21.87 3.99
C GLU A 12 -16.73 20.91 3.57
N PHE A 13 -16.25 21.01 2.33
CA PHE A 13 -15.14 20.21 1.84
C PHE A 13 -13.87 20.39 2.67
N TRP A 14 -13.52 21.64 2.98
CA TRP A 14 -12.36 21.94 3.83
C TRP A 14 -12.58 21.51 5.28
N SER A 15 -13.80 21.58 5.77
CA SER A 15 -14.15 21.08 7.11
C SER A 15 -13.96 19.56 7.19
N GLN A 16 -14.48 18.83 6.19
CA GLN A 16 -14.32 17.39 6.07
C GLN A 16 -12.85 16.96 5.91
N SER A 17 -12.02 17.78 5.27
CA SER A 17 -10.61 17.48 4.96
C SER A 17 -9.68 17.57 6.17
N LYS A 18 -10.18 17.95 7.34
CA LYS A 18 -9.37 18.14 8.55
C LYS A 18 -8.97 16.82 9.19
N ARG A 19 -7.87 16.86 9.93
CA ARG A 19 -7.46 15.78 10.82
C ARG A 19 -8.55 15.55 11.87
N GLY A 20 -8.84 14.29 12.17
CA GLY A 20 -9.89 13.88 13.10
C GLY A 20 -11.28 13.76 12.46
N VAL A 21 -11.41 14.05 11.15
CA VAL A 21 -12.69 13.97 10.43
C VAL A 21 -12.56 13.13 9.16
N TRP A 22 -11.42 13.21 8.48
CA TRP A 22 -11.24 12.62 7.17
C TRP A 22 -11.14 11.09 7.19
N ASP A 23 -10.28 10.54 8.05
CA ASP A 23 -10.02 9.11 8.11
C ASP A 23 -10.58 8.47 9.39
N VAL A 24 -10.87 7.17 9.31
CA VAL A 24 -11.44 6.38 10.43
C VAL A 24 -10.56 6.39 11.68
N THR A 25 -9.24 6.56 11.53
CA THR A 25 -8.31 6.58 12.67
C THR A 25 -8.26 7.94 13.36
N GLY A 26 -8.82 8.99 12.75
CA GLY A 26 -8.72 10.37 13.21
C GLY A 26 -7.31 10.96 13.21
N GLN A 27 -6.33 10.26 12.60
CA GLN A 27 -4.93 10.67 12.64
C GLN A 27 -4.49 11.46 11.42
N LEU A 28 -5.13 11.23 10.27
CA LEU A 28 -4.74 11.82 9.00
C LEU A 28 -5.70 12.95 8.61
N SER A 29 -5.15 14.05 8.12
CA SER A 29 -5.90 14.98 7.29
C SER A 29 -5.95 14.43 5.86
N ARG A 30 -6.86 14.95 5.02
CA ARG A 30 -6.93 14.56 3.60
C ARG A 30 -5.58 14.66 2.89
N VAL A 31 -4.83 15.74 3.12
CA VAL A 31 -3.51 15.94 2.49
C VAL A 31 -2.51 14.86 2.94
N ALA A 32 -2.47 14.55 4.22
CA ALA A 32 -1.59 13.50 4.75
C ALA A 32 -2.01 12.10 4.23
N PHE A 33 -3.32 11.86 4.12
CA PHE A 33 -3.89 10.66 3.56
C PHE A 33 -3.49 10.47 2.08
N ASP A 34 -3.64 11.53 1.25
CA ASP A 34 -3.26 11.51 -0.15
C ASP A 34 -1.74 11.27 -0.31
N GLN A 35 -0.91 11.93 0.50
CA GLN A 35 0.55 11.74 0.49
C GLN A 35 0.94 10.31 0.85
N LEU A 36 0.33 9.75 1.89
CA LEU A 36 0.55 8.37 2.29
C LEU A 36 0.10 7.40 1.20
N GLY A 37 -1.09 7.63 0.62
CA GLY A 37 -1.62 6.81 -0.47
C GLY A 37 -0.71 6.77 -1.69
N VAL A 38 -0.22 7.94 -2.15
CA VAL A 38 0.71 8.00 -3.29
C VAL A 38 2.03 7.29 -2.97
N ARG A 39 2.56 7.47 -1.76
CA ARG A 39 3.78 6.77 -1.33
C ARG A 39 3.60 5.26 -1.35
N THR A 40 2.49 4.76 -0.81
CA THR A 40 2.17 3.33 -0.78
C THR A 40 2.02 2.77 -2.19
N VAL A 41 1.32 3.47 -3.10
CA VAL A 41 1.23 3.04 -4.51
C VAL A 41 2.60 2.98 -5.17
N ALA A 42 3.49 3.93 -4.90
CA ALA A 42 4.85 3.91 -5.45
C ALA A 42 5.69 2.75 -4.89
N GLN A 43 5.56 2.47 -3.59
CA GLN A 43 6.35 1.48 -2.85
C GLN A 43 5.82 0.06 -3.06
N ASP A 44 4.51 -0.15 -2.90
CA ASP A 44 3.88 -1.47 -2.87
C ASP A 44 3.11 -1.78 -4.16
N GLY A 45 2.89 -0.76 -5.01
CA GLY A 45 2.24 -0.87 -6.31
C GLY A 45 0.76 -0.54 -6.29
N GLU A 46 0.11 -0.66 -5.17
CA GLU A 46 -1.33 -0.47 -5.01
C GLU A 46 -1.71 -0.10 -3.58
N ILE A 47 -2.91 0.43 -3.43
CA ILE A 47 -3.56 0.66 -2.14
C ILE A 47 -5.07 0.52 -2.29
N LEU A 48 -5.73 0.10 -1.23
CA LEU A 48 -7.18 0.07 -1.15
C LEU A 48 -7.64 1.21 -0.25
N ILE A 49 -8.67 1.90 -0.69
CA ILE A 49 -9.33 2.94 0.09
C ILE A 49 -10.75 2.46 0.32
N ARG A 50 -11.11 2.20 1.57
CA ARG A 50 -12.48 1.86 1.93
C ARG A 50 -13.25 3.13 2.28
N ILE A 51 -14.46 3.20 1.78
CA ILE A 51 -15.41 4.27 2.05
C ILE A 51 -16.37 3.79 3.12
N TRP A 52 -16.49 4.56 4.20
CA TRP A 52 -17.44 4.33 5.28
C TRP A 52 -18.55 5.38 5.21
N GLU A 53 -19.75 4.93 4.87
CA GLU A 53 -20.96 5.76 4.89
C GLU A 53 -21.75 5.43 6.17
N GLY A 54 -22.23 6.47 6.84
CA GLY A 54 -22.95 6.31 8.11
C GLY A 54 -22.02 6.01 9.30
N ASP A 55 -20.75 6.39 9.23
CA ASP A 55 -19.78 6.21 10.30
C ASP A 55 -20.20 7.00 11.55
N PRO A 56 -20.55 6.32 12.67
CA PRO A 56 -21.00 7.00 13.88
C PRO A 56 -19.89 7.75 14.60
N GLU A 57 -18.63 7.45 14.34
CA GLU A 57 -17.48 8.12 14.95
C GLU A 57 -17.09 9.39 14.18
N SER A 58 -17.53 9.51 12.91
CA SER A 58 -17.29 10.70 12.10
C SER A 58 -18.34 11.78 12.37
N PRO A 59 -17.94 13.05 12.58
CA PRO A 59 -18.88 14.15 12.75
C PRO A 59 -19.84 14.37 11.58
N THR A 60 -19.46 13.91 10.39
CA THR A 60 -20.24 14.04 9.14
C THR A 60 -20.92 12.75 8.71
N GLY A 61 -20.69 11.66 9.43
CA GLY A 61 -21.16 10.33 9.06
C GLY A 61 -20.40 9.75 7.86
N PHE A 62 -19.29 10.35 7.44
CA PHE A 62 -18.44 9.90 6.35
C PHE A 62 -16.99 9.86 6.78
N SER A 63 -16.33 8.76 6.49
CA SER A 63 -14.88 8.64 6.68
C SER A 63 -14.28 7.71 5.63
N VAL A 64 -12.97 7.71 5.52
CA VAL A 64 -12.22 6.84 4.61
C VAL A 64 -11.12 6.11 5.37
N GLU A 65 -10.77 4.93 4.89
CA GLU A 65 -9.76 4.06 5.50
C GLU A 65 -8.73 3.67 4.45
N LEU A 66 -7.43 3.82 4.76
CA LEU A 66 -6.36 3.24 3.95
C LEU A 66 -6.15 1.79 4.38
N ILE A 67 -6.23 0.88 3.44
CA ILE A 67 -5.98 -0.54 3.64
C ILE A 67 -4.76 -0.95 2.83
N ASP A 68 -3.79 -1.55 3.51
CA ASP A 68 -2.57 -2.06 2.90
C ASP A 68 -2.90 -3.16 1.86
N ALA A 69 -2.14 -3.19 0.77
CA ALA A 69 -2.24 -4.22 -0.26
C ALA A 69 -2.04 -5.65 0.28
N GLN A 70 -1.30 -5.80 1.38
CA GLN A 70 -1.08 -7.08 2.05
C GLN A 70 -2.36 -7.65 2.69
N ALA A 71 -3.38 -6.81 2.91
CA ALA A 71 -4.68 -7.28 3.36
C ALA A 71 -5.41 -8.13 2.31
N LEU A 72 -5.08 -8.00 1.02
CA LEU A 72 -5.60 -8.86 -0.04
C LEU A 72 -4.86 -10.19 -0.09
N ASP A 73 -5.60 -11.29 0.00
CA ASP A 73 -5.04 -12.63 -0.09
C ASP A 73 -4.56 -12.95 -1.52
N LEU A 74 -3.24 -12.90 -1.72
CA LEU A 74 -2.59 -13.20 -3.00
C LEU A 74 -2.82 -14.63 -3.48
N ASP A 75 -2.99 -15.57 -2.56
CA ASP A 75 -3.12 -17.00 -2.86
C ASP A 75 -4.58 -17.39 -3.07
N TYR A 76 -5.53 -16.51 -2.79
CA TYR A 76 -6.94 -16.80 -2.97
C TYR A 76 -7.37 -16.68 -4.44
N ASN A 77 -7.44 -17.84 -5.09
CA ASN A 77 -7.89 -17.98 -6.46
C ASN A 77 -8.99 -19.04 -6.52
N ALA A 78 -10.15 -18.70 -7.06
CA ALA A 78 -11.30 -19.59 -7.14
C ALA A 78 -12.20 -19.24 -8.32
N GLN A 79 -12.97 -20.24 -8.75
CA GLN A 79 -14.10 -20.04 -9.65
C GLN A 79 -15.38 -20.29 -8.85
N LEU A 80 -16.27 -19.30 -8.86
CA LEU A 80 -17.52 -19.36 -8.10
C LEU A 80 -18.65 -19.95 -8.94
N THR A 81 -19.64 -20.52 -8.27
CA THR A 81 -20.81 -21.13 -8.91
C THR A 81 -21.68 -20.13 -9.68
N ASN A 82 -21.61 -18.84 -9.35
CA ASN A 82 -22.31 -17.76 -10.04
C ASN A 82 -21.57 -17.28 -11.32
N GLY A 83 -20.48 -17.93 -11.71
CA GLY A 83 -19.67 -17.56 -12.87
C GLY A 83 -18.60 -16.50 -12.60
N ASN A 84 -18.57 -15.91 -11.40
CA ASN A 84 -17.50 -14.99 -11.01
C ASN A 84 -16.19 -15.76 -10.80
N ILE A 85 -15.09 -15.06 -10.96
CA ILE A 85 -13.75 -15.58 -10.69
C ILE A 85 -13.07 -14.72 -9.63
N ILE A 86 -12.35 -15.38 -8.73
CA ILE A 86 -11.48 -14.70 -7.77
C ILE A 86 -10.05 -14.89 -8.25
N ARG A 87 -9.30 -13.78 -8.33
CA ARG A 87 -7.86 -13.78 -8.60
C ARG A 87 -7.15 -12.89 -7.59
N MET A 88 -6.22 -13.49 -6.86
CA MET A 88 -5.42 -12.79 -5.85
C MET A 88 -6.28 -11.93 -4.90
N GLY A 89 -7.38 -12.51 -4.41
CA GLY A 89 -8.31 -11.87 -3.50
C GLY A 89 -9.33 -10.90 -4.14
N VAL A 90 -9.26 -10.65 -5.44
CA VAL A 90 -10.23 -9.80 -6.14
C VAL A 90 -11.26 -10.65 -6.86
N GLU A 91 -12.53 -10.54 -6.43
CA GLU A 91 -13.66 -11.19 -7.10
C GLU A 91 -14.12 -10.33 -8.27
N MET A 92 -14.23 -10.94 -9.43
CA MET A 92 -14.58 -10.27 -10.68
C MET A 92 -15.65 -11.03 -11.45
N THR A 93 -16.47 -10.29 -12.19
CA THR A 93 -17.38 -10.88 -13.18
C THR A 93 -16.57 -11.55 -14.32
N PRO A 94 -17.22 -12.36 -15.19
CA PRO A 94 -16.59 -12.89 -16.41
C PRO A 94 -16.02 -11.80 -17.33
N ARG A 95 -16.55 -10.57 -17.25
CA ARG A 95 -16.05 -9.38 -17.97
C ARG A 95 -14.94 -8.64 -17.22
N ARG A 96 -14.43 -9.22 -16.11
CA ARG A 96 -13.33 -8.70 -15.27
C ARG A 96 -13.65 -7.40 -14.51
N ARG A 97 -14.91 -7.09 -14.32
CA ARG A 97 -15.31 -5.99 -13.46
C ARG A 97 -15.26 -6.46 -12.00
N PRO A 98 -14.56 -5.75 -11.11
CA PRO A 98 -14.54 -6.06 -9.69
C PRO A 98 -15.93 -6.03 -9.08
N VAL A 99 -16.24 -7.00 -8.24
CA VAL A 99 -17.52 -7.17 -7.53
C VAL A 99 -17.29 -7.10 -6.02
N ALA A 100 -16.18 -7.68 -5.57
CA ALA A 100 -15.81 -7.68 -4.16
C ALA A 100 -14.30 -7.91 -3.98
N TYR A 101 -13.83 -7.62 -2.79
CA TYR A 101 -12.47 -7.84 -2.34
C TYR A 101 -12.48 -8.76 -1.12
N HIS A 102 -11.63 -9.77 -1.12
CA HIS A 102 -11.49 -10.72 -0.03
C HIS A 102 -10.26 -10.34 0.78
N LEU A 103 -10.51 -9.59 1.85
CA LEU A 103 -9.47 -9.08 2.73
C LEU A 103 -9.24 -10.04 3.89
N PHE A 104 -8.00 -10.22 4.29
CA PHE A 104 -7.69 -10.85 5.56
C PHE A 104 -8.24 -10.01 6.71
N ARG A 105 -8.78 -10.69 7.72
CA ARG A 105 -9.17 -10.02 8.95
C ARG A 105 -7.91 -9.62 9.72
N GLU A 106 -7.89 -8.41 10.23
CA GLU A 106 -6.84 -7.99 11.15
C GLU A 106 -6.79 -8.93 12.35
N SER A 107 -5.60 -9.44 12.65
CA SER A 107 -5.38 -10.25 13.84
C SER A 107 -4.90 -9.35 14.98
N PRO A 108 -5.62 -9.28 16.09
CA PRO A 108 -5.17 -8.54 17.27
C PRO A 108 -4.07 -9.30 18.02
N ASN A 109 -3.08 -9.87 17.31
CA ASN A 109 -2.01 -10.62 17.96
C ASN A 109 -1.00 -9.64 18.60
N PRO A 110 -0.99 -9.47 19.93
CA PRO A 110 -0.13 -8.52 20.62
C PRO A 110 1.36 -8.90 20.55
N TYR A 111 1.70 -10.10 20.07
CA TYR A 111 3.07 -10.60 20.02
C TYR A 111 3.77 -10.34 18.68
N GLN A 112 3.10 -9.79 17.68
CA GLN A 112 3.69 -9.52 16.37
C GLN A 112 4.38 -8.14 16.26
N GLY A 113 4.61 -7.44 17.37
CA GLY A 113 5.29 -6.16 17.40
C GLY A 113 4.50 -5.05 16.71
N TYR A 114 5.18 -4.16 15.99
CA TYR A 114 4.57 -3.02 15.29
C TYR A 114 3.93 -3.37 13.93
N ALA A 115 3.95 -4.62 13.52
CA ALA A 115 3.29 -5.06 12.30
C ALA A 115 1.83 -5.41 12.60
N ILE A 116 0.90 -4.85 11.85
CA ILE A 116 -0.48 -5.30 11.83
C ILE A 116 -0.45 -6.73 11.28
N GLY A 117 -0.75 -7.70 12.14
CA GLY A 117 -0.86 -9.09 11.72
C GLY A 117 -2.22 -9.34 11.08
N TYR A 118 -2.21 -9.88 9.87
CA TYR A 118 -3.43 -10.37 9.25
C TYR A 118 -3.63 -11.86 9.58
N SER A 119 -4.85 -12.24 9.96
CA SER A 119 -5.21 -13.65 10.10
C SER A 119 -5.29 -14.28 8.72
N GLN A 120 -4.36 -15.14 8.37
CA GLN A 120 -4.36 -15.84 7.09
C GLN A 120 -5.50 -16.88 6.95
N THR A 121 -6.27 -17.12 8.01
CA THR A 121 -7.35 -18.11 8.02
C THR A 121 -8.73 -17.49 7.85
N GLU A 122 -8.92 -16.23 8.22
CA GLU A 122 -10.21 -15.55 8.15
C GLU A 122 -10.20 -14.44 7.10
N ARG A 123 -11.16 -14.53 6.17
CA ARG A 123 -11.36 -13.54 5.12
C ARG A 123 -12.69 -12.83 5.30
N VAL A 124 -12.68 -11.54 5.08
CA VAL A 124 -13.89 -10.72 5.00
C VAL A 124 -14.11 -10.34 3.55
N ARG A 125 -15.30 -10.62 3.04
CA ARG A 125 -15.71 -10.21 1.70
C ARG A 125 -16.29 -8.79 1.76
N VAL A 126 -15.61 -7.82 1.17
CA VAL A 126 -16.04 -6.42 1.09
C VAL A 126 -16.53 -6.11 -0.31
N PRO A 127 -17.74 -5.54 -0.48
CA PRO A 127 -18.26 -5.16 -1.80
C PRO A 127 -17.36 -4.14 -2.51
N ALA A 128 -17.23 -4.26 -3.82
CA ALA A 128 -16.42 -3.31 -4.60
C ALA A 128 -17.00 -1.88 -4.61
N SER A 129 -18.27 -1.71 -4.24
CA SER A 129 -18.87 -0.38 -4.05
C SER A 129 -18.29 0.41 -2.88
N GLU A 130 -17.74 -0.30 -1.88
CA GLU A 130 -17.11 0.30 -0.69
C GLU A 130 -15.60 0.52 -0.87
N ILE A 131 -14.99 0.02 -1.96
CA ILE A 131 -13.55 0.00 -2.15
C ILE A 131 -13.15 0.78 -3.40
N LEU A 132 -12.24 1.74 -3.23
CA LEU A 132 -11.48 2.32 -4.31
C LEU A 132 -10.12 1.61 -4.37
N HIS A 133 -9.91 0.78 -5.38
CA HIS A 133 -8.63 0.11 -5.59
C HIS A 133 -7.76 0.98 -6.50
N VAL A 134 -6.75 1.62 -5.91
CA VAL A 134 -5.86 2.57 -6.58
C VAL A 134 -4.55 1.90 -6.95
N TYR A 135 -4.31 1.75 -8.25
CA TYR A 135 -3.05 1.22 -8.79
C TYR A 135 -2.88 1.65 -10.25
N LEU A 136 -1.65 1.55 -10.76
CA LEU A 136 -1.37 1.72 -12.19
C LEU A 136 -1.37 0.34 -12.87
N PRO A 137 -2.28 0.08 -13.84
CA PRO A 137 -2.27 -1.16 -14.59
C PRO A 137 -0.96 -1.30 -15.36
N TYR A 138 -0.23 -2.38 -15.14
CA TYR A 138 1.04 -2.65 -15.84
C TYR A 138 0.83 -3.47 -17.12
N TRP A 139 -0.20 -4.30 -17.16
CA TRP A 139 -0.57 -5.10 -18.33
C TRP A 139 -2.10 -5.15 -18.48
N VAL A 140 -2.52 -5.48 -19.69
CA VAL A 140 -3.95 -5.68 -19.98
C VAL A 140 -4.49 -6.79 -19.07
N TRP A 141 -5.60 -6.49 -18.39
CA TRP A 141 -6.26 -7.40 -17.45
C TRP A 141 -5.53 -7.66 -16.13
N GLY A 142 -4.55 -6.89 -15.80
CA GLY A 142 -3.98 -6.89 -14.45
C GLY A 142 -5.03 -6.49 -13.42
N SER A 143 -5.23 -7.32 -12.39
CA SER A 143 -6.15 -7.06 -11.28
C SER A 143 -5.45 -6.47 -10.05
N ARG A 144 -4.13 -6.36 -10.12
CA ARG A 144 -3.27 -5.92 -9.01
C ARG A 144 -2.23 -4.92 -9.50
N GLY A 145 -1.81 -4.04 -8.61
CA GLY A 145 -0.74 -3.10 -8.84
C GLY A 145 0.65 -3.74 -8.77
N VAL A 146 1.65 -3.01 -9.25
CA VAL A 146 3.05 -3.44 -9.24
C VAL A 146 3.91 -2.28 -8.76
N PRO A 147 4.82 -2.50 -7.78
CA PRO A 147 5.74 -1.47 -7.30
C PRO A 147 6.51 -0.78 -8.41
N TRP A 148 6.62 0.55 -8.35
CA TRP A 148 7.30 1.31 -9.39
C TRP A 148 8.79 0.97 -9.47
N ALA A 149 9.40 0.66 -8.33
CA ALA A 149 10.81 0.28 -8.24
C ALA A 149 11.11 -1.16 -8.69
N ARG A 150 10.09 -1.95 -9.11
CA ARG A 150 10.24 -3.38 -9.44
C ARG A 150 11.42 -3.69 -10.34
N THR A 151 11.60 -2.92 -11.41
CA THR A 151 12.68 -3.14 -12.38
C THR A 151 14.06 -2.74 -11.85
N ALA A 152 14.11 -1.85 -10.87
CA ALA A 152 15.33 -1.35 -10.26
C ALA A 152 15.78 -2.20 -9.05
N LEU A 153 14.86 -2.92 -8.38
CA LEU A 153 15.15 -3.62 -7.12
C LEU A 153 16.35 -4.56 -7.20
N ARG A 154 16.46 -5.35 -8.28
CA ARG A 154 17.61 -6.25 -8.50
C ARG A 154 18.93 -5.47 -8.59
N ARG A 155 18.93 -4.33 -9.32
CA ARG A 155 20.12 -3.50 -9.49
C ARG A 155 20.50 -2.79 -8.20
N LEU A 156 19.53 -2.32 -7.44
CA LEU A 156 19.75 -1.72 -6.11
C LEU A 156 20.37 -2.72 -5.14
N LYS A 157 19.90 -3.97 -5.14
CA LYS A 157 20.50 -5.03 -4.33
C LYS A 157 21.94 -5.32 -4.73
N MET A 158 22.24 -5.35 -6.04
CA MET A 158 23.61 -5.55 -6.54
C MET A 158 24.51 -4.37 -6.20
N LEU A 159 23.99 -3.14 -6.26
CA LEU A 159 24.73 -1.94 -5.87
C LEU A 159 25.09 -1.96 -4.39
N GLY A 160 24.16 -2.32 -3.50
CA GLY A 160 24.45 -2.48 -2.07
C GLY A 160 25.56 -3.49 -1.80
N GLY A 161 25.52 -4.64 -2.45
CA GLY A 161 26.61 -5.64 -2.35
C GLY A 161 27.97 -5.13 -2.88
N TYR A 162 27.94 -4.34 -3.94
CA TYR A 162 29.16 -3.69 -4.46
C TYR A 162 29.73 -2.67 -3.47
N GLU A 163 28.88 -1.83 -2.86
CA GLU A 163 29.29 -0.83 -1.88
C GLU A 163 29.93 -1.51 -0.63
N GLU A 164 29.32 -2.57 -0.13
CA GLU A 164 29.89 -3.36 0.98
C GLU A 164 31.28 -3.95 0.64
N ALA A 165 31.40 -4.52 -0.56
CA ALA A 165 32.67 -5.09 -1.02
C ALA A 165 33.74 -3.99 -1.21
N ALA A 166 33.38 -2.84 -1.74
CA ALA A 166 34.27 -1.70 -1.92
C ALA A 166 34.77 -1.15 -0.57
N ILE A 167 33.87 -0.98 0.40
CA ILE A 167 34.23 -0.53 1.76
C ILE A 167 35.16 -1.55 2.43
N THR A 168 34.85 -2.84 2.29
CA THR A 168 35.69 -3.90 2.86
C THR A 168 37.07 -3.92 2.22
N ALA A 169 37.16 -3.81 0.89
CA ALA A 169 38.43 -3.72 0.18
C ALA A 169 39.25 -2.50 0.62
N ALA A 170 38.62 -1.34 0.75
CA ALA A 170 39.25 -0.13 1.23
C ALA A 170 39.78 -0.28 2.66
N ARG A 171 39.01 -0.90 3.56
CA ARG A 171 39.46 -1.21 4.95
C ARG A 171 40.65 -2.14 4.95
N MET A 172 40.62 -3.21 4.14
CA MET A 172 41.72 -4.14 4.01
C MET A 172 42.97 -3.47 3.43
N ALA A 173 42.83 -2.62 2.44
CA ALA A 173 43.95 -1.88 1.87
C ALA A 173 44.56 -0.90 2.88
N ALA A 174 43.76 -0.21 3.66
CA ALA A 174 44.23 0.68 4.72
C ALA A 174 44.95 -0.04 5.86
N ALA A 175 44.55 -1.31 6.17
CA ALA A 175 45.16 -2.12 7.20
C ALA A 175 46.47 -2.78 6.72
N LYS A 176 46.70 -2.93 5.42
CA LYS A 176 47.90 -3.51 4.80
C LYS A 176 48.92 -2.42 4.45
N SER A 177 49.52 -1.76 5.43
CA SER A 177 50.74 -1.00 5.22
C SER A 177 51.96 -1.92 5.34
N ALA A 178 52.24 -2.73 4.33
CA ALA A 178 53.47 -3.42 4.21
C ALA A 178 54.54 -2.49 3.66
N LYS A 179 55.55 -2.15 4.42
CA LYS A 179 56.73 -1.42 3.96
C LYS A 179 57.71 -2.43 3.37
N TYR A 180 57.83 -2.43 2.03
CA TYR A 180 58.90 -3.17 1.36
C TYR A 180 60.17 -2.34 1.48
N VAL A 181 61.19 -2.85 2.21
CA VAL A 181 62.53 -2.26 2.24
C VAL A 181 63.39 -3.14 1.35
N ALA A 182 63.71 -2.66 0.15
CA ALA A 182 64.75 -3.33 -0.65
C ALA A 182 66.11 -3.20 0.06
N ASN A 183 66.81 -4.33 0.23
CA ASN A 183 68.15 -4.34 0.74
C ASN A 183 69.04 -3.82 -0.40
N PRO A 184 69.84 -2.73 -0.23
CA PRO A 184 70.83 -2.33 -1.22
C PRO A 184 72.04 -3.27 -1.05
N ASP A 185 72.26 -4.14 -2.03
CA ASP A 185 73.56 -4.77 -2.23
C ASP A 185 74.56 -3.80 -2.84
#